data_82d313b9d6c8e17fbcf192551ebba6dd
#
_entry.id   82d313b9d6c8e17fbcf192551ebba6dd
#
_cell.length_a   1.000
_cell.length_b   1.000
_cell.length_c   1.000
_cell.angle_alpha   90.00
_cell.angle_beta   90.00
_cell.angle_gamma   90.00
#
_symmetry.space_group_name_H-M   'P 1'
#
loop_
_entity.id
_entity.type
_entity.pdbx_description
1 polymer ?
#
loop_
_entity_poly.entity_id
_entity_poly.type
_entity_poly.pdbx_seq_one_letter_code
_entity_poly.pdbx_strand_id
1 'polypeptide(L)'
;MKRFLFFVMALFLTTGLSAQMVPEETEWYSPKPPKVTPGMPPSDAVILFDGKDLSSWKGEDGSAPKWEIREGAMVVKPGTGSIKTKQHFGDVQLHIEFKSPDPENHSGQNRGNSGIFLQSRYEVQVLDADNNETYVNGMVGSIYKQQAPLVNAYTKNGEWQVYDIYWKAPRFGTGGKLESPAMITVVLNGILVQNNYILKGTTPYIGYPVYEAHGRLPLMLQDHGTEVAFRNIWIRDL
;
A
#
# COMPACT_ATOMS: atom_id res chain seq x y z
N MET A 1 -60.80 -63.66 -29.56
CA MET A 1 -59.40 -63.44 -29.90
C MET A 1 -58.94 -62.13 -29.25
N LYS A 2 -58.22 -62.22 -28.13
CA LYS A 2 -57.61 -60.98 -27.45
C LYS A 2 -56.18 -60.91 -27.84
N ARG A 3 -55.80 -59.80 -28.53
CA ARG A 3 -54.41 -59.46 -28.85
C ARG A 3 -53.76 -58.77 -27.64
N PHE A 4 -52.71 -59.38 -27.07
CA PHE A 4 -51.86 -58.77 -26.09
C PHE A 4 -50.80 -58.00 -26.82
N LEU A 5 -50.71 -56.68 -26.54
CA LEU A 5 -49.63 -55.79 -27.03
C LEU A 5 -48.55 -55.76 -25.97
N PHE A 6 -47.35 -56.28 -26.28
CA PHE A 6 -46.19 -56.16 -25.41
C PHE A 6 -45.53 -54.83 -25.71
N PHE A 7 -45.49 -53.93 -24.70
CA PHE A 7 -44.70 -52.73 -24.73
C PHE A 7 -43.30 -53.07 -24.22
N VAL A 8 -42.29 -53.04 -25.08
CA VAL A 8 -40.87 -53.12 -24.71
C VAL A 8 -40.40 -51.72 -24.36
N MET A 9 -40.20 -51.47 -23.07
CA MET A 9 -39.63 -50.20 -22.57
C MET A 9 -38.10 -50.30 -22.68
N ALA A 10 -37.55 -49.65 -23.68
CA ALA A 10 -36.08 -49.53 -23.82
C ALA A 10 -35.57 -48.55 -22.77
N LEU A 11 -34.86 -49.07 -21.78
CA LEU A 11 -34.17 -48.26 -20.76
C LEU A 11 -32.86 -47.72 -21.36
N PHE A 12 -32.86 -46.45 -21.77
CA PHE A 12 -31.61 -45.75 -22.15
C PHE A 12 -30.81 -45.43 -20.88
N LEU A 13 -29.81 -46.25 -20.57
CA LEU A 13 -28.76 -45.91 -19.63
C LEU A 13 -27.87 -44.87 -20.29
N THR A 14 -28.10 -43.60 -19.97
CA THR A 14 -27.13 -42.55 -20.24
C THR A 14 -25.98 -42.70 -19.25
N THR A 15 -24.93 -43.40 -19.62
CA THR A 15 -23.65 -43.31 -18.90
C THR A 15 -23.12 -41.92 -19.15
N GLY A 16 -23.32 -41.02 -18.18
CA GLY A 16 -22.63 -39.74 -18.16
C GLY A 16 -21.11 -40.03 -18.05
N LEU A 17 -20.39 -39.99 -19.16
CA LEU A 17 -18.94 -39.88 -19.10
C LEU A 17 -18.63 -38.51 -18.44
N SER A 18 -18.36 -38.54 -17.15
CA SER A 18 -17.65 -37.46 -16.47
C SER A 18 -16.28 -37.41 -17.09
N ALA A 19 -16.05 -36.48 -18.00
CA ALA A 19 -14.72 -36.22 -18.54
C ALA A 19 -13.82 -35.83 -17.33
N GLN A 20 -12.94 -36.75 -16.95
CA GLN A 20 -11.98 -36.47 -15.89
C GLN A 20 -10.93 -35.52 -16.48
N MET A 21 -10.84 -34.30 -15.93
CA MET A 21 -9.82 -33.33 -16.33
C MET A 21 -8.43 -33.97 -16.12
N VAL A 22 -7.59 -33.87 -17.12
CA VAL A 22 -6.17 -34.27 -17.02
C VAL A 22 -5.35 -33.11 -16.50
N PRO A 23 -4.21 -33.34 -15.81
CA PRO A 23 -3.39 -32.27 -15.22
C PRO A 23 -3.01 -31.18 -16.22
N GLU A 24 -2.71 -31.55 -17.45
CA GLU A 24 -2.27 -30.66 -18.54
C GLU A 24 -3.34 -29.62 -18.93
N GLU A 25 -4.62 -29.88 -18.70
CA GLU A 25 -5.71 -28.93 -18.96
C GLU A 25 -5.69 -27.71 -18.02
N THR A 26 -5.05 -27.84 -16.87
CA THR A 26 -4.93 -26.77 -15.87
C THR A 26 -3.51 -26.20 -15.78
N GLU A 27 -2.56 -26.76 -16.50
CA GLU A 27 -1.19 -26.26 -16.56
C GLU A 27 -1.10 -25.03 -17.47
N TRP A 28 -0.35 -24.05 -17.00
CA TRP A 28 -0.23 -22.75 -17.67
C TRP A 28 1.24 -22.39 -17.91
N TYR A 29 1.67 -22.37 -19.16
CA TYR A 29 3.08 -22.25 -19.54
C TYR A 29 3.49 -20.84 -20.01
N SER A 30 2.54 -19.93 -20.22
CA SER A 30 2.84 -18.59 -20.75
C SER A 30 1.83 -17.55 -20.23
N PRO A 31 2.29 -16.32 -19.89
CA PRO A 31 3.68 -15.85 -19.88
C PRO A 31 4.46 -16.40 -18.67
N LYS A 32 5.76 -16.62 -18.83
CA LYS A 32 6.64 -16.96 -17.70
C LYS A 32 6.88 -15.71 -16.85
N PRO A 33 6.84 -15.84 -15.51
CA PRO A 33 7.19 -14.72 -14.65
C PRO A 33 8.65 -14.30 -14.86
N PRO A 34 8.97 -13.00 -14.80
CA PRO A 34 10.35 -12.53 -14.91
C PRO A 34 11.17 -13.03 -13.71
N LYS A 35 12.47 -13.28 -13.97
CA LYS A 35 13.40 -13.62 -12.90
C LYS A 35 13.86 -12.34 -12.21
N VAL A 36 13.63 -12.26 -10.90
CA VAL A 36 14.11 -11.19 -10.03
C VAL A 36 15.14 -11.77 -9.07
N THR A 37 16.27 -11.09 -8.87
CA THR A 37 17.25 -11.48 -7.86
C THR A 37 16.78 -10.98 -6.50
N PRO A 38 16.60 -11.88 -5.52
CA PRO A 38 16.24 -11.46 -4.16
C PRO A 38 17.31 -10.58 -3.53
N GLY A 39 16.88 -9.63 -2.70
CA GLY A 39 17.73 -8.69 -1.97
C GLY A 39 16.90 -7.59 -1.34
N MET A 40 17.56 -6.69 -0.62
CA MET A 40 16.98 -5.50 -0.03
C MET A 40 17.79 -4.26 -0.47
N PRO A 41 17.45 -3.64 -1.60
CA PRO A 41 16.30 -3.83 -2.48
C PRO A 41 16.43 -5.03 -3.44
N PRO A 42 15.32 -5.56 -3.97
CA PRO A 42 15.36 -6.54 -5.06
C PRO A 42 15.82 -5.91 -6.39
N SER A 43 16.26 -6.75 -7.34
CA SER A 43 16.94 -6.27 -8.56
C SER A 43 16.06 -5.45 -9.53
N ASP A 44 14.75 -5.50 -9.40
CA ASP A 44 13.77 -4.77 -10.20
C ASP A 44 13.20 -3.52 -9.48
N ALA A 45 13.74 -3.19 -8.31
CA ALA A 45 13.31 -2.03 -7.56
C ALA A 45 13.88 -0.72 -8.11
N VAL A 46 13.07 0.31 -8.07
CA VAL A 46 13.48 1.72 -8.25
C VAL A 46 13.88 2.28 -6.89
N ILE A 47 15.11 2.75 -6.78
CA ILE A 47 15.60 3.41 -5.57
C ILE A 47 15.07 4.84 -5.55
N LEU A 48 14.27 5.16 -4.56
CA LEU A 48 13.72 6.51 -4.38
C LEU A 48 14.60 7.37 -3.46
N PHE A 49 15.31 6.73 -2.51
CA PHE A 49 16.28 7.40 -1.64
C PHE A 49 17.26 6.39 -1.02
N ASP A 50 18.55 6.63 -1.23
CA ASP A 50 19.66 5.83 -0.72
C ASP A 50 20.59 6.57 0.26
N GLY A 51 20.13 7.73 0.76
CA GLY A 51 20.89 8.56 1.69
C GLY A 51 21.72 9.67 1.04
N LYS A 52 21.74 9.81 -0.30
CA LYS A 52 22.66 10.72 -0.99
C LYS A 52 22.01 12.02 -1.44
N ASP A 53 20.87 11.94 -2.13
CA ASP A 53 20.21 13.13 -2.70
C ASP A 53 18.69 12.95 -2.80
N LEU A 54 17.99 14.04 -3.09
CA LEU A 54 16.55 14.08 -3.29
C LEU A 54 16.16 14.14 -4.78
N SER A 55 17.00 13.67 -5.68
CA SER A 55 16.82 13.79 -7.13
C SER A 55 15.57 13.11 -7.66
N SER A 56 15.07 12.06 -6.97
CA SER A 56 13.81 11.37 -7.29
C SER A 56 12.56 12.13 -6.82
N TRP A 57 12.72 13.21 -6.05
CA TRP A 57 11.64 13.94 -5.39
C TRP A 57 11.48 15.35 -5.92
N LYS A 58 10.32 15.96 -5.66
CA LYS A 58 9.97 17.37 -5.88
C LYS A 58 8.99 17.83 -4.81
N GLY A 59 8.96 19.13 -4.57
CA GLY A 59 7.92 19.77 -3.74
C GLY A 59 6.54 19.66 -4.37
N GLU A 60 5.50 19.97 -3.61
CA GLU A 60 4.12 19.90 -4.11
C GLU A 60 3.85 20.85 -5.27
N ASP A 61 4.51 22.01 -5.28
CA ASP A 61 4.49 23.02 -6.33
C ASP A 61 5.38 22.69 -7.54
N GLY A 62 6.07 21.54 -7.51
CA GLY A 62 7.01 21.10 -8.54
C GLY A 62 8.42 21.62 -8.38
N SER A 63 8.71 22.47 -7.41
CA SER A 63 10.05 22.97 -7.09
C SER A 63 10.98 21.87 -6.53
N ALA A 64 12.25 22.20 -6.33
CA ALA A 64 13.17 21.31 -5.61
C ALA A 64 12.69 21.11 -4.17
N PRO A 65 12.80 19.87 -3.61
CA PRO A 65 12.45 19.62 -2.22
C PRO A 65 13.29 20.49 -1.28
N LYS A 66 12.66 20.97 -0.20
CA LYS A 66 13.34 21.77 0.82
C LYS A 66 13.72 20.97 2.07
N TRP A 67 13.39 19.67 2.11
CA TRP A 67 13.79 18.76 3.17
C TRP A 67 15.30 18.60 3.20
N GLU A 68 15.84 18.27 4.36
CA GLU A 68 17.28 18.19 4.59
C GLU A 68 17.75 16.73 4.57
N ILE A 69 19.02 16.51 4.21
CA ILE A 69 19.64 15.19 4.39
C ILE A 69 20.56 15.30 5.60
N ARG A 70 20.24 14.51 6.63
CA ARG A 70 21.02 14.40 7.86
C ARG A 70 21.33 12.93 8.15
N GLU A 71 22.58 12.58 8.34
CA GLU A 71 23.02 11.21 8.66
C GLU A 71 22.49 10.12 7.72
N GLY A 72 22.42 10.41 6.41
CA GLY A 72 21.92 9.49 5.40
C GLY A 72 20.39 9.29 5.40
N ALA A 73 19.65 10.16 6.08
CA ALA A 73 18.19 10.19 6.07
C ALA A 73 17.70 11.53 5.51
N MET A 74 16.60 11.51 4.75
CA MET A 74 15.83 12.71 4.44
C MET A 74 14.95 13.08 5.64
N VAL A 75 15.03 14.32 6.08
CA VAL A 75 14.32 14.81 7.25
C VAL A 75 13.36 15.91 6.86
N VAL A 76 12.12 15.77 7.31
CA VAL A 76 11.10 16.82 7.12
C VAL A 76 11.64 18.13 7.67
N LYS A 77 11.57 19.19 6.86
CA LYS A 77 11.77 20.56 7.33
C LYS A 77 10.41 21.19 7.54
N PRO A 78 9.99 21.36 8.80
CA PRO A 78 8.64 21.81 9.13
C PRO A 78 8.24 23.09 8.40
N GLY A 79 7.01 23.09 7.84
CA GLY A 79 6.46 24.26 7.16
C GLY A 79 6.99 24.50 5.74
N THR A 80 7.78 23.58 5.19
CA THR A 80 8.27 23.70 3.80
C THR A 80 7.45 22.96 2.78
N GLY A 81 6.46 22.19 3.23
CA GLY A 81 5.53 21.41 2.43
C GLY A 81 5.96 19.97 2.20
N SER A 82 4.99 19.16 1.83
CA SER A 82 5.18 17.74 1.49
C SER A 82 6.01 17.57 0.22
N ILE A 83 6.59 16.40 0.04
CA ILE A 83 7.36 16.07 -1.16
C ILE A 83 6.73 14.87 -1.88
N LYS A 84 6.86 14.86 -3.22
CA LYS A 84 6.32 13.82 -4.10
C LYS A 84 7.41 13.23 -4.98
N THR A 85 7.29 11.96 -5.32
CA THR A 85 8.15 11.39 -6.35
C THR A 85 7.92 12.06 -7.70
N LYS A 86 8.96 12.16 -8.52
CA LYS A 86 8.83 12.59 -9.92
C LYS A 86 8.13 11.54 -10.76
N GLN A 87 8.43 10.26 -10.48
CA GLN A 87 7.79 9.11 -11.11
C GLN A 87 6.41 8.84 -10.51
N HIS A 88 5.49 8.32 -11.34
CA HIS A 88 4.14 7.94 -10.97
C HIS A 88 4.02 6.42 -10.89
N PHE A 89 3.25 5.91 -9.95
CA PHE A 89 3.11 4.49 -9.63
C PHE A 89 1.65 4.05 -9.67
N GLY A 90 1.46 2.78 -10.01
CA GLY A 90 0.18 2.05 -9.91
C GLY A 90 0.20 1.07 -8.76
N ASP A 91 0.07 -0.23 -9.06
CA ASP A 91 0.26 -1.31 -8.09
C ASP A 91 1.74 -1.41 -7.74
N VAL A 92 2.07 -1.49 -6.44
CA VAL A 92 3.46 -1.49 -5.99
C VAL A 92 3.71 -2.32 -4.74
N GLN A 93 4.95 -2.75 -4.61
CA GLN A 93 5.59 -3.07 -3.35
C GLN A 93 6.50 -1.88 -2.98
N LEU A 94 6.30 -1.32 -1.80
CA LEU A 94 7.08 -0.20 -1.25
C LEU A 94 7.74 -0.63 0.04
N HIS A 95 9.03 -0.35 0.16
CA HIS A 95 9.78 -0.41 1.42
C HIS A 95 10.22 0.99 1.81
N ILE A 96 10.03 1.35 3.08
CA ILE A 96 10.41 2.65 3.61
C ILE A 96 10.68 2.56 5.10
N GLU A 97 11.80 3.13 5.55
CA GLU A 97 12.10 3.25 6.96
C GLU A 97 11.84 4.68 7.43
N PHE A 98 11.26 4.83 8.61
CA PHE A 98 11.01 6.13 9.23
C PHE A 98 11.45 6.15 10.70
N LYS A 99 11.75 7.33 11.19
CA LYS A 99 12.07 7.58 12.60
C LYS A 99 11.40 8.87 13.06
N SER A 100 10.62 8.78 14.13
CA SER A 100 10.04 9.94 14.78
C SER A 100 11.10 10.73 15.55
N PRO A 101 11.02 12.07 15.58
CA PRO A 101 11.89 12.90 16.40
C PRO A 101 11.63 12.68 17.90
N ASP A 102 12.46 13.27 18.76
CA ASP A 102 12.20 13.35 20.19
C ASP A 102 10.80 13.97 20.42
N PRO A 103 9.96 13.34 21.22
CA PRO A 103 8.60 13.83 21.45
C PRO A 103 8.54 15.16 22.20
N GLU A 104 9.60 15.53 22.93
CA GLU A 104 9.61 16.70 23.83
C GLU A 104 8.36 16.69 24.75
N ASN A 105 7.52 17.71 24.61
CA ASN A 105 6.24 17.83 25.36
C ASN A 105 5.01 17.56 24.47
N HIS A 106 5.18 16.96 23.28
CA HIS A 106 4.08 16.67 22.36
C HIS A 106 3.39 15.34 22.69
N SER A 107 2.10 15.26 22.38
CA SER A 107 1.27 14.08 22.57
C SER A 107 0.24 13.93 21.45
N GLY A 108 -0.38 12.76 21.37
CA GLY A 108 -1.41 12.47 20.38
C GLY A 108 -0.93 12.67 18.95
N GLN A 109 -1.70 13.36 18.15
CA GLN A 109 -1.40 13.60 16.74
C GLN A 109 -0.30 14.65 16.49
N ASN A 110 0.21 15.30 17.51
CA ASN A 110 1.32 16.26 17.39
C ASN A 110 2.71 15.61 17.63
N ARG A 111 2.76 14.28 17.81
CA ARG A 111 3.95 13.56 18.19
C ARG A 111 4.50 12.74 17.02
N GLY A 112 5.50 13.29 16.30
CA GLY A 112 6.13 12.60 15.18
C GLY A 112 5.17 12.26 14.04
N ASN A 113 4.22 13.17 13.75
CA ASN A 113 3.19 12.96 12.74
C ASN A 113 3.75 13.19 11.33
N SER A 114 3.42 12.28 10.45
CA SER A 114 3.59 12.36 9.00
C SER A 114 2.66 11.34 8.33
N GLY A 115 2.70 11.23 7.01
CA GLY A 115 1.92 10.27 6.24
C GLY A 115 2.67 9.79 5.00
N ILE A 116 2.47 8.52 4.66
CA ILE A 116 2.91 7.92 3.40
C ILE A 116 1.67 7.80 2.52
N PHE A 117 1.58 8.66 1.49
CA PHE A 117 0.42 8.71 0.62
C PHE A 117 0.67 7.96 -0.69
N LEU A 118 0.11 6.76 -0.80
CA LEU A 118 0.08 6.02 -2.06
C LEU A 118 -0.74 6.84 -3.07
N GLN A 119 -0.16 7.04 -4.26
CA GLN A 119 -0.75 7.87 -5.31
C GLN A 119 -1.16 9.28 -4.83
N SER A 120 -0.46 9.83 -3.82
CA SER A 120 -0.74 11.14 -3.20
C SER A 120 -2.18 11.31 -2.67
N ARG A 121 -2.91 10.21 -2.42
CA ARG A 121 -4.33 10.21 -2.06
C ARG A 121 -4.70 9.28 -0.90
N TYR A 122 -3.93 8.21 -0.70
CA TYR A 122 -4.28 7.12 0.22
C TYR A 122 -3.21 6.98 1.29
N GLU A 123 -3.54 7.33 2.50
CA GLU A 123 -2.56 7.50 3.59
C GLU A 123 -2.40 6.26 4.45
N VAL A 124 -1.15 5.85 4.61
CA VAL A 124 -0.68 5.03 5.73
C VAL A 124 -0.05 5.97 6.75
N GLN A 125 -0.59 5.96 7.95
CA GLN A 125 -0.18 6.88 9.02
C GLN A 125 1.24 6.60 9.52
N VAL A 126 2.01 7.66 9.67
CA VAL A 126 3.27 7.73 10.41
C VAL A 126 3.04 8.55 11.67
N LEU A 127 3.31 7.95 12.82
CA LEU A 127 3.13 8.60 14.13
C LEU A 127 4.06 7.92 15.14
N ASP A 128 4.55 8.64 16.13
CA ASP A 128 5.16 8.04 17.30
C ASP A 128 4.07 7.39 18.17
N ALA A 129 4.15 6.09 18.38
CA ALA A 129 3.19 5.32 19.18
C ALA A 129 3.80 4.75 20.48
N ASP A 130 5.00 5.21 20.87
CA ASP A 130 5.65 4.83 22.14
C ASP A 130 5.00 5.58 23.30
N ASN A 131 4.14 4.91 24.05
CA ASN A 131 3.37 5.51 25.17
C ASN A 131 2.62 6.79 24.74
N ASN A 132 2.02 6.78 23.55
CA ASN A 132 1.31 7.91 22.98
C ASN A 132 -0.15 7.54 22.71
N GLU A 133 -1.06 8.06 23.51
CA GLU A 133 -2.49 7.87 23.31
C GLU A 133 -3.03 8.76 22.20
N THR A 134 -3.78 8.13 21.28
CA THR A 134 -4.50 8.81 20.21
C THR A 134 -5.71 7.98 19.75
N TYR A 135 -6.54 8.52 18.88
CA TYR A 135 -7.62 7.72 18.29
C TYR A 135 -7.07 6.59 17.42
N VAL A 136 -7.64 5.38 17.57
CA VAL A 136 -7.07 4.12 17.05
C VAL A 136 -6.92 4.08 15.53
N ASN A 137 -7.78 4.76 14.77
CA ASN A 137 -7.71 4.84 13.32
C ASN A 137 -6.86 6.03 12.81
N GLY A 138 -6.09 6.66 13.68
CA GLY A 138 -5.07 7.66 13.40
C GLY A 138 -3.73 7.35 14.04
N MET A 139 -3.55 6.16 14.65
CA MET A 139 -2.27 5.72 15.15
C MET A 139 -1.39 5.17 14.01
N VAL A 140 -0.11 4.94 14.29
CA VAL A 140 0.84 4.35 13.35
C VAL A 140 0.29 3.06 12.73
N GLY A 141 0.46 2.86 11.43
CA GLY A 141 -0.03 1.68 10.72
C GLY A 141 -1.51 1.70 10.37
N SER A 142 -2.28 2.73 10.77
CA SER A 142 -3.66 2.88 10.32
C SER A 142 -3.73 3.30 8.84
N ILE A 143 -4.78 2.88 8.15
CA ILE A 143 -5.26 3.58 6.97
C ILE A 143 -6.07 4.74 7.53
N TYR A 144 -5.47 5.96 7.47
CA TYR A 144 -5.90 7.10 8.26
C TYR A 144 -7.39 7.37 8.18
N LYS A 145 -8.05 7.38 9.35
CA LYS A 145 -9.48 7.52 9.57
C LYS A 145 -10.39 6.48 8.89
N GLN A 146 -9.81 5.45 8.25
CA GLN A 146 -10.60 4.38 7.65
C GLN A 146 -10.50 3.06 8.42
N GLN A 147 -9.28 2.67 8.84
CA GLN A 147 -9.02 1.39 9.49
C GLN A 147 -7.89 1.51 10.52
N ALA A 148 -8.13 1.05 11.73
CA ALA A 148 -7.09 0.89 12.75
C ALA A 148 -6.14 -0.26 12.35
N PRO A 149 -4.87 -0.24 12.79
CA PRO A 149 -3.99 -1.39 12.63
C PRO A 149 -4.48 -2.58 13.47
N LEU A 150 -4.13 -3.79 13.05
CA LEU A 150 -4.48 -5.02 13.77
C LEU A 150 -3.81 -5.10 15.14
N VAL A 151 -2.60 -4.57 15.24
CA VAL A 151 -1.80 -4.49 16.47
C VAL A 151 -0.92 -3.23 16.42
N ASN A 152 -0.47 -2.75 17.58
CA ASN A 152 0.61 -1.77 17.65
C ASN A 152 1.95 -2.48 17.57
N ALA A 153 2.63 -2.39 16.44
CA ALA A 153 3.93 -2.98 16.17
C ALA A 153 5.07 -1.95 16.20
N TYR A 154 4.83 -0.75 16.72
CA TYR A 154 5.85 0.29 16.91
C TYR A 154 6.83 -0.16 18.00
N THR A 155 8.14 0.00 17.80
CA THR A 155 9.14 -0.41 18.78
C THR A 155 9.31 0.65 19.86
N LYS A 156 10.07 1.69 19.58
CA LYS A 156 10.38 2.75 20.53
C LYS A 156 10.63 4.07 19.81
N ASN A 157 10.34 5.18 20.47
CA ASN A 157 10.73 6.50 19.98
C ASN A 157 12.24 6.60 19.75
N GLY A 158 12.65 7.26 18.69
CA GLY A 158 14.05 7.41 18.27
C GLY A 158 14.65 6.19 17.59
N GLU A 159 13.96 5.06 17.52
CA GLU A 159 14.36 3.89 16.73
C GLU A 159 13.77 3.95 15.32
N TRP A 160 14.46 3.33 14.34
CA TRP A 160 13.96 3.19 13.00
C TRP A 160 12.83 2.18 12.94
N GLN A 161 11.72 2.58 12.36
CA GLN A 161 10.56 1.75 12.07
C GLN A 161 10.57 1.38 10.58
N VAL A 162 10.16 0.18 10.25
CA VAL A 162 10.18 -0.35 8.88
C VAL A 162 8.77 -0.63 8.41
N TYR A 163 8.36 -0.01 7.32
CA TYR A 163 7.17 -0.37 6.58
C TYR A 163 7.50 -1.15 5.32
N ASP A 164 6.85 -2.30 5.15
CA ASP A 164 6.68 -3.00 3.88
C ASP A 164 5.19 -2.93 3.49
N ILE A 165 4.92 -2.26 2.37
CA ILE A 165 3.56 -1.95 1.91
C ILE A 165 3.34 -2.61 0.56
N TYR A 166 2.26 -3.39 0.44
CA TYR A 166 1.79 -3.98 -0.81
C TYR A 166 0.48 -3.30 -1.19
N TRP A 167 0.52 -2.56 -2.28
CA TRP A 167 -0.56 -1.69 -2.73
C TRP A 167 -1.12 -2.16 -4.07
N LYS A 168 -2.42 -2.30 -4.14
CA LYS A 168 -3.18 -2.47 -5.37
C LYS A 168 -4.03 -1.22 -5.59
N ALA A 169 -3.72 -0.47 -6.65
CA ALA A 169 -4.39 0.78 -6.98
C ALA A 169 -5.84 0.54 -7.40
N PRO A 170 -6.74 1.52 -7.21
CA PRO A 170 -8.10 1.42 -7.70
C PRO A 170 -8.11 1.42 -9.24
N ARG A 171 -9.16 0.83 -9.81
CA ARG A 171 -9.40 0.84 -11.26
C ARG A 171 -10.67 1.61 -11.55
N PHE A 172 -10.59 2.43 -12.58
CA PHE A 172 -11.71 3.24 -13.04
C PHE A 172 -11.97 2.96 -14.52
N GLY A 173 -13.22 2.75 -14.86
CA GLY A 173 -13.70 2.57 -16.22
C GLY A 173 -14.16 3.86 -16.87
N THR A 174 -14.93 3.71 -17.92
CA THR A 174 -15.48 4.82 -18.71
C THR A 174 -16.30 5.76 -17.82
N GLY A 175 -16.11 7.06 -18.02
CA GLY A 175 -16.79 8.09 -17.22
C GLY A 175 -16.33 8.19 -15.78
N GLY A 176 -15.19 7.59 -15.41
CA GLY A 176 -14.65 7.66 -14.07
C GLY A 176 -15.33 6.74 -13.05
N LYS A 177 -16.15 5.79 -13.49
CA LYS A 177 -16.81 4.82 -12.61
C LYS A 177 -15.78 3.91 -11.96
N LEU A 178 -15.86 3.73 -10.64
CA LEU A 178 -15.02 2.77 -9.92
C LEU A 178 -15.39 1.34 -10.37
N GLU A 179 -14.40 0.60 -10.87
CA GLU A 179 -14.51 -0.82 -11.26
C GLU A 179 -13.93 -1.75 -10.18
N SER A 180 -12.84 -1.31 -9.55
CA SER A 180 -12.20 -2.05 -8.46
C SER A 180 -11.67 -1.07 -7.43
N PRO A 181 -11.99 -1.24 -6.15
CA PRO A 181 -11.44 -0.43 -5.08
C PRO A 181 -9.94 -0.71 -4.88
N ALA A 182 -9.25 0.21 -4.23
CA ALA A 182 -7.87 0.01 -3.78
C ALA A 182 -7.81 -1.01 -2.65
N MET A 183 -6.71 -1.76 -2.60
CA MET A 183 -6.44 -2.75 -1.55
C MET A 183 -5.02 -2.57 -1.03
N ILE A 184 -4.83 -2.79 0.27
CA ILE A 184 -3.53 -2.62 0.90
C ILE A 184 -3.24 -3.69 1.94
N THR A 185 -2.01 -4.18 1.93
CA THR A 185 -1.41 -4.94 3.02
C THR A 185 -0.22 -4.17 3.55
N VAL A 186 -0.14 -4.01 4.85
CA VAL A 186 0.95 -3.27 5.52
C VAL A 186 1.57 -4.13 6.60
N VAL A 187 2.88 -4.23 6.55
CA VAL A 187 3.73 -4.86 7.56
C VAL A 187 4.55 -3.76 8.22
N LEU A 188 4.51 -3.66 9.54
CA LEU A 188 5.31 -2.73 10.34
C LEU A 188 6.28 -3.55 11.21
N ASN A 189 7.58 -3.31 11.06
CA ASN A 189 8.62 -4.02 11.82
C ASN A 189 8.51 -5.56 11.73
N GLY A 190 8.14 -6.08 10.56
CA GLY A 190 7.93 -7.50 10.33
C GLY A 190 6.58 -8.05 10.82
N ILE A 191 5.72 -7.22 11.42
CA ILE A 191 4.40 -7.62 11.93
C ILE A 191 3.29 -7.11 11.01
N LEU A 192 2.36 -7.97 10.65
CA LEU A 192 1.20 -7.63 9.81
C LEU A 192 0.26 -6.68 10.57
N VAL A 193 0.09 -5.46 10.09
CA VAL A 193 -0.79 -4.45 10.70
C VAL A 193 -2.03 -4.14 9.85
N GLN A 194 -1.97 -4.38 8.53
CA GLN A 194 -3.14 -4.33 7.64
C GLN A 194 -3.11 -5.56 6.72
N ASN A 195 -4.19 -6.32 6.67
CA ASN A 195 -4.29 -7.55 5.88
C ASN A 195 -5.31 -7.38 4.76
N ASN A 196 -4.81 -7.10 3.56
CA ASN A 196 -5.64 -6.98 2.35
C ASN A 196 -6.88 -6.09 2.55
N TYR A 197 -6.69 -4.96 3.26
CA TYR A 197 -7.79 -4.04 3.55
C TYR A 197 -8.28 -3.36 2.26
N ILE A 198 -9.61 -3.37 2.06
CA ILE A 198 -10.27 -2.67 0.95
C ILE A 198 -10.59 -1.25 1.38
N LEU A 199 -9.94 -0.27 0.74
CA LEU A 199 -10.12 1.14 1.07
C LEU A 199 -11.51 1.62 0.63
N LYS A 200 -12.04 2.60 1.37
CA LYS A 200 -13.34 3.23 1.09
C LYS A 200 -13.24 4.42 0.15
N GLY A 201 -12.02 4.88 -0.15
CA GLY A 201 -11.72 6.04 -0.99
C GLY A 201 -10.43 6.72 -0.56
N THR A 202 -10.21 7.94 -1.06
CA THR A 202 -9.09 8.81 -0.67
C THR A 202 -9.15 9.17 0.80
N THR A 203 -8.03 9.60 1.38
CA THR A 203 -7.95 10.01 2.78
C THR A 203 -8.31 11.49 2.95
N PRO A 204 -9.49 11.84 3.49
CA PRO A 204 -9.80 13.22 3.90
C PRO A 204 -9.45 13.43 5.37
N TYR A 205 -9.05 14.64 5.75
CA TYR A 205 -9.00 15.04 7.17
C TYR A 205 -10.40 15.19 7.75
N ILE A 206 -11.32 15.80 6.99
CA ILE A 206 -12.74 16.02 7.36
C ILE A 206 -13.61 15.38 6.28
N GLY A 207 -14.68 14.70 6.70
CA GLY A 207 -15.63 14.05 5.82
C GLY A 207 -15.42 12.55 5.66
N TYR A 208 -16.12 11.97 4.69
CA TYR A 208 -16.01 10.54 4.37
C TYR A 208 -15.08 10.29 3.19
N PRO A 209 -14.36 9.15 3.19
CA PRO A 209 -13.58 8.74 2.03
C PRO A 209 -14.47 8.61 0.79
N VAL A 210 -14.00 9.14 -0.34
CA VAL A 210 -14.65 9.00 -1.65
C VAL A 210 -13.60 8.67 -2.70
N TYR A 211 -14.00 7.94 -3.73
CA TYR A 211 -13.15 7.71 -4.88
C TYR A 211 -13.36 8.80 -5.93
N GLU A 212 -12.26 9.39 -6.36
CA GLU A 212 -12.17 10.24 -7.54
C GLU A 212 -11.33 9.52 -8.58
N ALA A 213 -11.77 9.50 -9.85
CA ALA A 213 -11.07 8.81 -10.91
C ALA A 213 -9.67 9.41 -11.15
N HIS A 214 -8.68 8.54 -11.19
CA HIS A 214 -7.29 8.91 -11.50
C HIS A 214 -6.53 7.73 -12.10
N GLY A 215 -5.39 8.00 -12.73
CA GLY A 215 -4.43 7.01 -13.20
C GLY A 215 -3.30 6.78 -12.19
N ARG A 216 -2.12 6.47 -12.71
CA ARG A 216 -0.88 6.42 -11.92
C ARG A 216 -0.55 7.82 -11.40
N LEU A 217 -0.21 7.93 -10.14
CA LEU A 217 0.13 9.18 -9.47
C LEU A 217 1.39 8.99 -8.61
N PRO A 218 2.06 10.07 -8.16
CA PRO A 218 3.27 9.97 -7.36
C PRO A 218 2.99 9.43 -5.95
N LEU A 219 4.01 8.82 -5.34
CA LEU A 219 4.10 8.65 -3.90
C LEU A 219 4.37 10.02 -3.26
N MET A 220 3.73 10.30 -2.11
CA MET A 220 3.94 11.54 -1.37
C MET A 220 4.30 11.23 0.09
N LEU A 221 5.23 11.99 0.64
CA LEU A 221 5.56 12.03 2.06
C LEU A 221 5.15 13.38 2.63
N GLN A 222 4.44 13.34 3.76
CA GLN A 222 3.81 14.52 4.33
C GLN A 222 4.74 15.31 5.24
N ASP A 223 4.73 16.64 5.09
CA ASP A 223 5.16 17.58 6.13
C ASP A 223 3.95 17.91 7.02
N HIS A 224 3.94 17.41 8.24
CA HIS A 224 2.92 17.72 9.26
C HIS A 224 3.49 18.55 10.41
N GLY A 225 4.58 19.28 10.17
CA GLY A 225 5.16 20.19 11.16
C GLY A 225 6.11 19.55 12.16
N THR A 226 6.51 18.28 11.95
CA THR A 226 7.49 17.57 12.78
C THR A 226 8.63 17.00 11.96
N GLU A 227 9.83 16.93 12.54
CA GLU A 227 11.06 16.48 11.87
C GLU A 227 11.15 14.95 11.75
N VAL A 228 10.13 14.31 11.17
CA VAL A 228 10.20 12.88 10.87
C VAL A 228 11.31 12.63 9.86
N ALA A 229 12.14 11.62 10.12
CA ALA A 229 13.21 11.20 9.22
C ALA A 229 12.80 9.96 8.42
N PHE A 230 13.23 9.89 7.16
CA PHE A 230 12.99 8.75 6.28
C PHE A 230 14.31 8.30 5.63
N ARG A 231 14.47 6.98 5.43
CA ARG A 231 15.63 6.41 4.73
C ARG A 231 15.28 5.11 4.04
N ASN A 232 16.22 4.56 3.28
CA ASN A 232 16.12 3.24 2.63
C ASN A 232 14.77 3.06 1.91
N ILE A 233 14.48 3.97 0.96
CA ILE A 233 13.20 4.00 0.26
C ILE A 233 13.38 3.40 -1.12
N TRP A 234 12.70 2.28 -1.37
CA TRP A 234 12.62 1.69 -2.70
C TRP A 234 11.21 1.19 -3.01
N ILE A 235 10.89 1.14 -4.29
CA ILE A 235 9.59 0.77 -4.79
C ILE A 235 9.76 -0.10 -6.04
N ARG A 236 8.88 -1.07 -6.23
CA ARG A 236 8.78 -1.82 -7.48
C ARG A 236 7.34 -1.88 -7.95
N ASP A 237 7.12 -1.80 -9.26
CA ASP A 237 5.82 -2.02 -9.90
C ASP A 237 5.44 -3.51 -9.83
N LEU A 238 4.12 -3.80 -9.69
CA LEU A 238 3.54 -5.13 -9.64
C LEU A 238 2.64 -5.40 -10.84
#